data_5c0ae367546160385a7b4dce2edc66c1
#
_entry.id   5c0ae367546160385a7b4dce2edc66c1
#
_cell.length_a   1.000
_cell.length_b   1.000
_cell.length_c   1.000
_cell.angle_alpha   90.00
_cell.angle_beta   90.00
_cell.angle_gamma   90.00
#
_symmetry.space_group_name_H-M   'P 1'
#
loop_
_entity.id
_entity.type
_entity.pdbx_description
1 polymer ?
#
loop_
_entity_poly.entity_id
_entity_poly.type
_entity_poly.pdbx_seq_one_letter_code
_entity_poly.pdbx_strand_id
1 'polypeptide(L)'
;MGRNSLCLLGGTFDRFHIGHEHLLTTCLEQSDEVQVWLIGDEIAQRKNPLVLSWEVRNDEISAWAEGAGFSERISLHLLKDKVGPAPTSKEADAIGCTLETLPTCEVINSRRQHAGLSPLNIIQVDHVSGSDGEIVSSSRIRAGEIGRDGCHWLGGAEMHIDQRMPAMLNDELKQPYGTLYEGPESNPSVAMSKALAIIGDESPKLIAVGDVCVHTLVDMNEIPDLAFVDGMTKREDWPSAADLDRTVFTSLSICTSPPGVITADLKLTTKLALSNSEPTLVVVNGEEDLAPLIVHLLAPLGCAVVYGQPGKGVVLRITTEETKENCRRLLDVFTREV
;
A
#
# COMPACT_ATOMS: atom_id res chain seq x y z
N MET A 1 31.71 -16.70 -20.91
CA MET A 1 31.93 -17.19 -19.55
C MET A 1 31.03 -18.39 -19.35
N GLY A 2 31.47 -19.42 -18.60
CA GLY A 2 30.61 -20.58 -18.30
C GLY A 2 29.45 -20.13 -17.41
N ARG A 3 28.35 -20.85 -17.42
CA ARG A 3 27.19 -20.66 -16.54
C ARG A 3 27.59 -21.06 -15.11
N ASN A 4 27.13 -20.31 -14.09
CA ASN A 4 27.35 -20.70 -12.70
C ASN A 4 26.46 -21.92 -12.37
N SER A 5 26.90 -22.76 -11.43
CA SER A 5 26.09 -23.91 -11.00
C SER A 5 25.03 -23.49 -9.97
N LEU A 6 25.39 -22.70 -8.95
CA LEU A 6 24.47 -22.30 -7.89
C LEU A 6 24.67 -20.84 -7.49
N CYS A 7 23.64 -20.04 -7.69
CA CYS A 7 23.60 -18.65 -7.25
C CYS A 7 22.83 -18.51 -5.93
N LEU A 8 23.35 -17.75 -5.01
CA LEU A 8 22.67 -17.37 -3.76
C LEU A 8 22.06 -15.98 -3.89
N LEU A 9 20.82 -15.82 -3.41
CA LEU A 9 20.13 -14.54 -3.26
C LEU A 9 19.64 -14.40 -1.83
N GLY A 10 19.87 -13.25 -1.20
CA GLY A 10 19.38 -12.95 0.13
C GLY A 10 18.55 -11.66 0.13
N GLY A 11 17.38 -11.67 0.76
CA GLY A 11 16.55 -10.47 0.81
C GLY A 11 15.25 -10.64 1.57
N THR A 12 14.49 -9.54 1.67
CA THR A 12 13.15 -9.56 2.26
C THR A 12 12.13 -10.08 1.25
N PHE A 13 12.23 -9.67 0.00
CA PHE A 13 11.30 -9.99 -1.10
C PHE A 13 9.84 -9.70 -0.74
N ASP A 14 9.64 -8.61 0.01
CA ASP A 14 8.30 -8.19 0.44
C ASP A 14 7.50 -7.65 -0.75
N ARG A 15 6.22 -8.03 -0.83
CA ARG A 15 5.33 -7.65 -1.95
C ARG A 15 6.03 -7.90 -3.28
N PHE A 16 6.23 -9.17 -3.56
CA PHE A 16 6.96 -9.62 -4.74
C PHE A 16 6.53 -8.84 -5.99
N HIS A 17 7.47 -8.17 -6.64
CA HIS A 17 7.20 -7.18 -7.68
C HIS A 17 8.19 -7.31 -8.84
N ILE A 18 7.94 -6.61 -9.95
CA ILE A 18 8.73 -6.69 -11.19
C ILE A 18 10.25 -6.52 -10.98
N GLY A 19 10.68 -5.73 -9.98
CA GLY A 19 12.10 -5.61 -9.63
C GLY A 19 12.69 -6.91 -9.06
N HIS A 20 11.92 -7.66 -8.26
CA HIS A 20 12.31 -8.97 -7.76
C HIS A 20 12.29 -10.02 -8.88
N GLU A 21 11.29 -9.97 -9.75
CA GLU A 21 11.21 -10.85 -10.92
C GLU A 21 12.43 -10.68 -11.82
N HIS A 22 12.82 -9.43 -12.10
CA HIS A 22 14.00 -9.12 -12.89
C HIS A 22 15.29 -9.63 -12.24
N LEU A 23 15.45 -9.47 -10.93
CA LEU A 23 16.59 -9.98 -10.19
C LEU A 23 16.69 -11.51 -10.29
N LEU A 24 15.58 -12.22 -10.02
CA LEU A 24 15.54 -13.69 -10.09
C LEU A 24 15.79 -14.20 -11.52
N THR A 25 15.13 -13.61 -12.52
CA THR A 25 15.29 -14.00 -13.91
C THR A 25 16.73 -13.83 -14.37
N THR A 26 17.36 -12.69 -14.07
CA THR A 26 18.77 -12.43 -14.46
C THR A 26 19.73 -13.42 -13.81
N CYS A 27 19.49 -13.78 -12.53
CA CYS A 27 20.30 -14.81 -11.87
C CYS A 27 20.10 -16.20 -12.47
N LEU A 28 18.86 -16.55 -12.84
CA LEU A 28 18.54 -17.83 -13.51
C LEU A 28 19.08 -17.93 -14.95
N GLU A 29 19.24 -16.82 -15.62
CA GLU A 29 19.88 -16.79 -16.96
C GLU A 29 21.38 -17.11 -16.86
N GLN A 30 22.03 -16.74 -15.76
CA GLN A 30 23.47 -16.86 -15.55
C GLN A 30 23.87 -18.04 -14.65
N SER A 31 22.90 -18.76 -14.05
CA SER A 31 23.14 -19.89 -13.16
C SER A 31 22.18 -21.04 -13.45
N ASP A 32 22.57 -22.27 -13.13
CA ASP A 32 21.71 -23.45 -13.31
C ASP A 32 20.62 -23.48 -12.25
N GLU A 33 20.97 -23.18 -11.00
CA GLU A 33 20.07 -23.12 -9.84
C GLU A 33 20.22 -21.83 -9.07
N VAL A 34 19.15 -21.39 -8.42
CA VAL A 34 19.11 -20.22 -7.51
C VAL A 34 18.51 -20.61 -6.18
N GLN A 35 19.24 -20.36 -5.10
CA GLN A 35 18.73 -20.44 -3.73
C GLN A 35 18.37 -19.03 -3.25
N VAL A 36 17.10 -18.83 -2.94
CA VAL A 36 16.58 -17.57 -2.39
C VAL A 36 16.43 -17.69 -0.87
N TRP A 37 17.17 -16.88 -0.14
CA TRP A 37 17.18 -16.84 1.32
C TRP A 37 16.36 -15.67 1.82
N LEU A 38 15.13 -15.96 2.26
CA LEU A 38 14.15 -14.97 2.74
C LEU A 38 14.38 -14.64 4.21
N ILE A 39 14.56 -13.37 4.52
CA ILE A 39 14.70 -12.87 5.90
C ILE A 39 13.44 -13.26 6.70
N GLY A 40 13.64 -13.85 7.89
CA GLY A 40 12.55 -14.23 8.79
C GLY A 40 11.79 -13.03 9.36
N ASP A 41 10.56 -13.25 9.79
CA ASP A 41 9.62 -12.20 10.21
C ASP A 41 10.13 -11.37 11.37
N GLU A 42 10.77 -11.98 12.37
CA GLU A 42 11.36 -11.24 13.50
C GLU A 42 12.32 -10.13 13.09
N ILE A 43 13.05 -10.30 11.98
CA ILE A 43 13.98 -9.30 11.47
C ILE A 43 13.26 -8.33 10.52
N ALA A 44 12.42 -8.86 9.64
CA ALA A 44 11.75 -8.11 8.60
C ALA A 44 10.72 -7.12 9.19
N GLN A 45 9.86 -7.61 10.10
CA GLN A 45 8.78 -6.83 10.70
C GLN A 45 9.25 -5.84 11.77
N ARG A 46 10.43 -6.05 12.38
CA ARG A 46 11.05 -5.02 13.23
C ARG A 46 11.33 -3.70 12.49
N LYS A 47 11.56 -3.76 11.18
CA LYS A 47 11.79 -2.55 10.37
C LYS A 47 10.48 -1.91 9.91
N ASN A 48 9.50 -2.72 9.60
CA ASN A 48 8.18 -2.27 9.18
C ASN A 48 7.17 -3.41 9.43
N PRO A 49 6.18 -3.21 10.32
CA PRO A 49 5.18 -4.22 10.66
C PRO A 49 4.28 -4.62 9.48
N LEU A 50 4.19 -3.78 8.45
CA LEU A 50 3.42 -4.07 7.22
C LEU A 50 4.14 -5.01 6.24
N VAL A 51 5.34 -5.48 6.57
CA VAL A 51 6.02 -6.53 5.79
C VAL A 51 5.22 -7.82 5.91
N LEU A 52 4.93 -8.45 4.78
CA LEU A 52 4.18 -9.71 4.72
C LEU A 52 4.93 -10.83 5.45
N SER A 53 4.19 -11.80 6.01
CA SER A 53 4.80 -12.95 6.67
C SER A 53 5.72 -13.74 5.74
N TRP A 54 6.64 -14.49 6.32
CA TRP A 54 7.56 -15.32 5.56
C TRP A 54 6.83 -16.30 4.64
N GLU A 55 5.75 -16.91 5.13
CA GLU A 55 4.90 -17.83 4.37
C GLU A 55 4.32 -17.16 3.13
N VAL A 56 3.73 -15.96 3.29
CA VAL A 56 3.14 -15.23 2.16
C VAL A 56 4.20 -14.88 1.12
N ARG A 57 5.37 -14.39 1.55
CA ARG A 57 6.47 -14.03 0.64
C ARG A 57 7.04 -15.25 -0.08
N ASN A 58 7.12 -16.39 0.62
CA ASN A 58 7.50 -17.68 0.06
C ASN A 58 6.52 -18.14 -1.02
N ASP A 59 5.22 -18.06 -0.73
CA ASP A 59 4.16 -18.49 -1.63
C ASP A 59 4.10 -17.60 -2.88
N GLU A 60 4.28 -16.29 -2.74
CA GLU A 60 4.33 -15.35 -3.86
C GLU A 60 5.46 -15.68 -4.85
N ILE A 61 6.67 -15.96 -4.34
CA ILE A 61 7.82 -16.35 -5.20
C ILE A 61 7.58 -17.71 -5.82
N SER A 62 7.04 -18.67 -5.06
CA SER A 62 6.75 -20.02 -5.54
C SER A 62 5.74 -19.99 -6.69
N ALA A 63 4.66 -19.22 -6.55
CA ALA A 63 3.63 -19.05 -7.57
C ALA A 63 4.20 -18.40 -8.83
N TRP A 64 5.06 -17.36 -8.67
CA TRP A 64 5.74 -16.77 -9.81
C TRP A 64 6.69 -17.77 -10.51
N ALA A 65 7.48 -18.52 -9.74
CA ALA A 65 8.42 -19.50 -10.29
C ALA A 65 7.69 -20.60 -11.06
N GLU A 66 6.51 -21.03 -10.58
CA GLU A 66 5.65 -21.99 -11.28
C GLU A 66 5.14 -21.40 -12.61
N GLY A 67 4.57 -20.19 -12.56
CA GLY A 67 4.05 -19.51 -13.75
C GLY A 67 5.12 -19.23 -14.80
N ALA A 68 6.35 -18.95 -14.38
CA ALA A 68 7.49 -18.68 -15.25
C ALA A 68 8.27 -19.96 -15.69
N GLY A 69 7.90 -21.15 -15.16
CA GLY A 69 8.56 -22.42 -15.50
C GLY A 69 9.92 -22.62 -14.84
N PHE A 70 10.16 -22.01 -13.67
CA PHE A 70 11.44 -22.07 -12.94
C PHE A 70 11.39 -22.91 -11.66
N SER A 71 10.28 -23.58 -11.34
CA SER A 71 10.09 -24.32 -10.07
C SER A 71 11.22 -25.29 -9.75
N GLU A 72 11.73 -26.03 -10.74
CA GLU A 72 12.79 -27.01 -10.55
C GLU A 72 14.19 -26.38 -10.34
N ARG A 73 14.30 -25.06 -10.53
CA ARG A 73 15.59 -24.34 -10.51
C ARG A 73 15.68 -23.33 -9.37
N ILE A 74 14.59 -23.14 -8.63
CA ILE A 74 14.53 -22.22 -7.47
C ILE A 74 14.24 -23.03 -6.22
N SER A 75 15.00 -22.76 -5.16
CA SER A 75 14.69 -23.24 -3.82
C SER A 75 14.64 -22.09 -2.82
N LEU A 76 13.64 -22.12 -1.92
CA LEU A 76 13.37 -21.05 -0.97
C LEU A 76 13.77 -21.49 0.44
N HIS A 77 14.50 -20.63 1.13
CA HIS A 77 15.08 -20.93 2.44
C HIS A 77 14.85 -19.79 3.44
N LEU A 78 14.70 -20.14 4.71
CA LEU A 78 14.59 -19.15 5.78
C LEU A 78 15.98 -18.59 6.14
N LEU A 79 16.13 -17.27 6.03
CA LEU A 79 17.32 -16.53 6.47
C LEU A 79 17.14 -16.08 7.92
N LYS A 80 17.90 -16.67 8.83
CA LYS A 80 17.81 -16.40 10.28
C LYS A 80 18.73 -15.26 10.76
N ASP A 81 19.61 -14.79 9.88
CA ASP A 81 20.55 -13.71 10.16
C ASP A 81 20.77 -12.83 8.91
N LYS A 82 21.64 -11.84 8.99
CA LYS A 82 21.86 -10.88 7.89
C LYS A 82 22.72 -11.41 6.73
N VAL A 83 23.36 -12.54 6.87
CA VAL A 83 24.43 -12.98 5.95
C VAL A 83 24.17 -14.37 5.38
N GLY A 84 23.50 -15.24 6.14
CA GLY A 84 23.14 -16.59 5.74
C GLY A 84 24.35 -17.48 5.41
N PRO A 85 24.18 -18.45 4.51
CA PRO A 85 25.19 -19.45 4.18
C PRO A 85 26.30 -18.92 3.27
N ALA A 86 26.14 -17.75 2.65
CA ALA A 86 27.03 -17.25 1.59
C ALA A 86 28.53 -17.21 1.99
N PRO A 87 28.92 -16.84 3.24
CA PRO A 87 30.34 -16.85 3.64
C PRO A 87 30.96 -18.25 3.74
N THR A 88 30.17 -19.30 3.90
CA THR A 88 30.66 -20.66 4.23
C THR A 88 30.23 -21.73 3.25
N SER A 89 29.29 -21.45 2.35
CA SER A 89 28.85 -22.41 1.31
C SER A 89 30.02 -22.83 0.42
N LYS A 90 30.19 -24.13 0.26
CA LYS A 90 31.18 -24.72 -0.67
C LYS A 90 30.59 -25.04 -2.04
N GLU A 91 29.28 -25.08 -2.13
CA GLU A 91 28.53 -25.46 -3.31
C GLU A 91 28.22 -24.25 -4.21
N ALA A 92 27.99 -23.10 -3.57
CA ALA A 92 27.69 -21.88 -4.30
C ALA A 92 28.94 -21.31 -4.98
N ASP A 93 28.77 -20.88 -6.22
CA ASP A 93 29.78 -20.24 -7.06
C ASP A 93 29.37 -18.82 -7.52
N ALA A 94 28.13 -18.42 -7.27
CA ALA A 94 27.63 -17.08 -7.56
C ALA A 94 26.78 -16.48 -6.42
N ILE A 95 26.66 -15.15 -6.42
CA ILE A 95 25.75 -14.37 -5.55
C ILE A 95 25.13 -13.23 -6.36
N GLY A 96 23.80 -13.14 -6.33
CA GLY A 96 23.07 -12.05 -6.98
C GLY A 96 22.88 -10.87 -6.04
N CYS A 97 22.95 -9.66 -6.57
CA CYS A 97 22.74 -8.41 -5.84
C CYS A 97 22.25 -7.28 -6.73
N THR A 98 21.72 -6.26 -6.09
CA THR A 98 21.53 -4.93 -6.68
C THR A 98 22.68 -4.00 -6.24
N LEU A 99 22.72 -2.79 -6.80
CA LEU A 99 23.71 -1.79 -6.42
C LEU A 99 23.73 -1.50 -4.90
N GLU A 100 22.56 -1.52 -4.25
CA GLU A 100 22.43 -1.28 -2.81
C GLU A 100 23.05 -2.39 -1.96
N THR A 101 23.00 -3.64 -2.43
CA THR A 101 23.50 -4.80 -1.69
C THR A 101 24.89 -5.26 -2.12
N LEU A 102 25.46 -4.67 -3.17
CA LEU A 102 26.81 -4.95 -3.66
C LEU A 102 27.89 -4.87 -2.58
N PRO A 103 27.94 -3.83 -1.70
CA PRO A 103 28.94 -3.79 -0.63
C PRO A 103 28.86 -4.97 0.34
N THR A 104 27.68 -5.52 0.56
CA THR A 104 27.50 -6.73 1.39
C THR A 104 28.11 -7.95 0.71
N CYS A 105 27.94 -8.09 -0.60
CA CYS A 105 28.55 -9.18 -1.37
C CYS A 105 30.07 -9.13 -1.37
N GLU A 106 30.66 -7.94 -1.43
CA GLU A 106 32.12 -7.73 -1.31
C GLU A 106 32.65 -8.16 0.06
N VAL A 107 31.92 -7.79 1.14
CA VAL A 107 32.26 -8.24 2.50
C VAL A 107 32.15 -9.76 2.63
N ILE A 108 31.14 -10.38 2.03
CA ILE A 108 30.99 -11.84 1.99
C ILE A 108 32.21 -12.47 1.30
N ASN A 109 32.59 -11.98 0.13
CA ASN A 109 33.74 -12.48 -0.61
C ASN A 109 35.06 -12.32 0.16
N SER A 110 35.24 -11.21 0.87
CA SER A 110 36.39 -11.04 1.76
C SER A 110 36.42 -12.08 2.89
N ARG A 111 35.31 -12.38 3.52
CA ARG A 111 35.18 -13.42 4.54
C ARG A 111 35.49 -14.81 3.98
N ARG A 112 35.00 -15.12 2.78
CA ARG A 112 35.26 -16.39 2.09
C ARG A 112 36.79 -16.58 1.85
N GLN A 113 37.45 -15.56 1.34
CA GLN A 113 38.90 -15.61 1.11
C GLN A 113 39.69 -15.85 2.41
N HIS A 114 39.30 -15.19 3.51
CA HIS A 114 39.94 -15.44 4.82
C HIS A 114 39.68 -16.87 5.32
N ALA A 115 38.57 -17.48 4.93
CA ALA A 115 38.24 -18.87 5.25
C ALA A 115 38.81 -19.88 4.25
N GLY A 116 39.62 -19.45 3.28
CA GLY A 116 40.21 -20.31 2.24
C GLY A 116 39.24 -20.79 1.19
N LEU A 117 38.09 -20.14 1.03
CA LEU A 117 37.08 -20.44 0.00
C LEU A 117 37.26 -19.50 -1.19
N SER A 118 36.90 -19.96 -2.38
CA SER A 118 36.86 -19.13 -3.57
C SER A 118 35.80 -18.04 -3.44
N PRO A 119 36.06 -16.80 -3.91
CA PRO A 119 35.05 -15.77 -3.97
C PRO A 119 33.91 -16.20 -4.88
N LEU A 120 32.70 -15.78 -4.57
CA LEU A 120 31.50 -15.95 -5.41
C LEU A 120 31.56 -14.97 -6.59
N ASN A 121 31.14 -15.42 -7.77
CA ASN A 121 30.91 -14.54 -8.90
C ASN A 121 29.71 -13.62 -8.56
N ILE A 122 29.91 -12.30 -8.61
CA ILE A 122 28.87 -11.33 -8.29
C ILE A 122 28.04 -11.06 -9.56
N ILE A 123 26.76 -11.42 -9.52
CA ILE A 123 25.78 -11.08 -10.54
C ILE A 123 25.08 -9.81 -10.08
N GLN A 124 25.58 -8.67 -10.54
CA GLN A 124 24.93 -7.38 -10.27
C GLN A 124 23.81 -7.14 -11.26
N VAL A 125 22.62 -6.80 -10.73
CA VAL A 125 21.41 -6.56 -11.51
C VAL A 125 20.94 -5.13 -11.29
N ASP A 126 20.60 -4.45 -12.37
CA ASP A 126 20.09 -3.09 -12.31
C ASP A 126 18.65 -3.05 -11.75
N HIS A 127 18.30 -1.93 -11.13
CA HIS A 127 16.94 -1.71 -10.67
C HIS A 127 15.97 -1.51 -11.83
N VAL A 128 14.73 -1.97 -11.65
CA VAL A 128 13.63 -1.69 -12.58
C VAL A 128 12.99 -0.37 -12.20
N SER A 129 12.76 0.49 -13.20
CA SER A 129 12.02 1.73 -13.03
C SER A 129 10.53 1.54 -13.28
N GLY A 130 9.72 2.23 -12.48
CA GLY A 130 8.27 2.32 -12.66
C GLY A 130 7.87 3.29 -13.79
N SER A 131 6.58 3.53 -13.91
CA SER A 131 5.99 4.42 -14.93
C SER A 131 6.42 5.89 -14.82
N ASP A 132 6.97 6.29 -13.68
CA ASP A 132 7.49 7.62 -13.38
C ASP A 132 9.02 7.75 -13.56
N GLY A 133 9.71 6.65 -13.90
CA GLY A 133 11.16 6.60 -14.01
C GLY A 133 11.89 6.32 -12.68
N GLU A 134 11.17 6.33 -11.55
CA GLU A 134 11.74 6.03 -10.23
C GLU A 134 11.80 4.51 -9.98
N ILE A 135 12.70 4.08 -9.09
CA ILE A 135 12.90 2.66 -8.77
C ILE A 135 11.63 2.04 -8.19
N VAL A 136 11.23 0.88 -8.72
CA VAL A 136 10.18 0.04 -8.11
C VAL A 136 10.71 -0.61 -6.84
N SER A 137 10.02 -0.39 -5.72
CA SER A 137 10.43 -0.94 -4.42
C SER A 137 9.24 -1.30 -3.54
N SER A 138 9.41 -2.30 -2.68
CA SER A 138 8.40 -2.67 -1.68
C SER A 138 7.99 -1.51 -0.78
N SER A 139 8.89 -0.55 -0.53
CA SER A 139 8.58 0.65 0.27
C SER A 139 7.58 1.56 -0.43
N ARG A 140 7.73 1.79 -1.73
CA ARG A 140 6.78 2.58 -2.53
C ARG A 140 5.43 1.88 -2.67
N ILE A 141 5.45 0.54 -2.79
CA ILE A 141 4.20 -0.24 -2.81
C ILE A 141 3.48 -0.12 -1.47
N ARG A 142 4.18 -0.24 -0.33
CA ARG A 142 3.58 -0.01 1.01
C ARG A 142 3.11 1.42 1.21
N ALA A 143 3.84 2.40 0.69
CA ALA A 143 3.41 3.80 0.69
C ALA A 143 2.15 4.04 -0.17
N GLY A 144 1.69 3.03 -0.91
CA GLY A 144 0.50 3.11 -1.75
C GLY A 144 0.67 3.94 -3.01
N GLU A 145 1.91 4.24 -3.40
CA GLU A 145 2.22 5.06 -4.59
C GLU A 145 2.02 4.27 -5.89
N ILE A 146 2.55 3.06 -5.93
CA ILE A 146 2.60 2.19 -7.10
C ILE A 146 2.07 0.79 -6.80
N GLY A 147 1.64 0.09 -7.84
CA GLY A 147 1.40 -1.35 -7.84
C GLY A 147 2.69 -2.16 -7.98
N ARG A 148 2.58 -3.47 -7.95
CA ARG A 148 3.72 -4.40 -8.10
C ARG A 148 4.33 -4.38 -9.50
N ASP A 149 3.58 -3.90 -10.47
CA ASP A 149 4.00 -3.65 -11.86
C ASP A 149 4.75 -2.32 -12.05
N GLY A 150 4.90 -1.53 -10.99
CA GLY A 150 5.54 -0.22 -11.01
C GLY A 150 4.67 0.90 -11.58
N CYS A 151 3.38 0.65 -11.83
CA CYS A 151 2.45 1.67 -12.27
C CYS A 151 1.83 2.40 -11.06
N HIS A 152 1.65 3.72 -11.18
CA HIS A 152 0.91 4.47 -10.16
C HIS A 152 -0.55 4.02 -10.09
N TRP A 153 -1.09 3.90 -8.86
CA TRP A 153 -2.52 3.69 -8.66
C TRP A 153 -3.35 4.87 -9.15
N LEU A 154 -2.84 6.07 -8.90
CA LEU A 154 -3.40 7.33 -9.41
C LEU A 154 -2.24 8.33 -9.57
N GLY A 155 -1.94 8.76 -10.78
CA GLY A 155 -0.79 9.61 -11.03
C GLY A 155 -0.78 10.26 -12.40
N GLY A 156 0.30 10.98 -12.69
CA GLY A 156 0.51 11.63 -13.97
C GLY A 156 -0.61 12.62 -14.34
N ALA A 157 -1.02 12.60 -15.59
CA ALA A 157 -2.04 13.50 -16.12
C ALA A 157 -3.42 13.29 -15.46
N GLU A 158 -3.70 12.09 -14.96
CA GLU A 158 -5.00 11.77 -14.35
C GLU A 158 -5.27 12.56 -13.06
N MET A 159 -4.21 12.95 -12.34
CA MET A 159 -4.33 13.83 -11.17
C MET A 159 -4.89 15.23 -11.50
N HIS A 160 -4.83 15.64 -12.73
CA HIS A 160 -5.15 17.01 -13.19
C HIS A 160 -6.41 17.09 -14.06
N ILE A 161 -7.21 16.03 -14.11
CA ILE A 161 -8.46 16.02 -14.90
C ILE A 161 -9.66 15.73 -13.99
N ASP A 162 -10.78 16.32 -14.32
CA ASP A 162 -12.06 16.02 -13.69
C ASP A 162 -12.69 14.78 -14.34
N GLN A 163 -13.30 13.93 -13.53
CA GLN A 163 -13.89 12.67 -13.98
C GLN A 163 -15.31 12.54 -13.41
N ARG A 164 -16.28 12.27 -14.30
CA ARG A 164 -17.68 12.10 -13.94
C ARG A 164 -18.04 10.64 -13.81
N MET A 165 -18.74 10.33 -12.74
CA MET A 165 -19.30 9.02 -12.47
C MET A 165 -20.43 8.72 -13.47
N PRO A 166 -20.37 7.63 -14.23
CA PRO A 166 -21.46 7.23 -15.09
C PRO A 166 -22.62 6.63 -14.26
N ALA A 167 -23.85 6.86 -14.71
CA ALA A 167 -25.06 6.42 -14.01
C ALA A 167 -25.10 4.92 -13.71
N MET A 168 -24.42 4.10 -14.51
CA MET A 168 -24.36 2.65 -14.31
C MET A 168 -23.65 2.22 -13.01
N LEU A 169 -22.81 3.07 -12.41
CA LEU A 169 -22.15 2.79 -11.13
C LEU A 169 -22.97 3.18 -9.90
N ASN A 170 -24.11 3.87 -10.08
CA ASN A 170 -24.93 4.34 -8.95
C ASN A 170 -25.34 3.23 -7.97
N ASP A 171 -25.71 2.06 -8.49
CA ASP A 171 -26.19 0.96 -7.64
C ASP A 171 -25.02 0.23 -6.98
N GLU A 172 -23.87 0.13 -7.64
CA GLU A 172 -22.66 -0.47 -7.08
C GLU A 172 -22.08 0.41 -5.95
N LEU A 173 -21.96 1.72 -6.17
CA LEU A 173 -21.38 2.65 -5.18
C LEU A 173 -22.30 2.94 -3.99
N LYS A 174 -23.60 2.66 -4.07
CA LYS A 174 -24.50 2.71 -2.92
C LYS A 174 -24.36 1.53 -1.97
N GLN A 175 -23.74 0.43 -2.42
CA GLN A 175 -23.46 -0.70 -1.54
C GLN A 175 -22.25 -0.39 -0.65
N PRO A 176 -22.26 -0.84 0.62
CA PRO A 176 -21.09 -0.63 1.50
C PRO A 176 -19.87 -1.34 0.91
N TYR A 177 -18.85 -0.56 0.61
CA TYR A 177 -17.57 -1.08 0.12
C TYR A 177 -16.61 -1.30 1.27
N GLY A 178 -16.88 -2.32 2.07
CA GLY A 178 -16.14 -2.65 3.29
C GLY A 178 -17.00 -3.44 4.27
N THR A 179 -16.53 -3.55 5.49
CA THR A 179 -17.29 -4.20 6.58
C THR A 179 -18.24 -3.20 7.20
N LEU A 180 -19.55 -3.49 7.13
CA LEU A 180 -20.57 -2.67 7.77
C LEU A 180 -20.69 -3.05 9.24
N TYR A 181 -20.56 -2.07 10.12
CA TYR A 181 -20.84 -2.16 11.54
C TYR A 181 -22.15 -1.47 11.84
N GLU A 182 -23.14 -2.26 12.20
CA GLU A 182 -24.50 -1.77 12.45
C GLU A 182 -24.61 -1.11 13.83
N GLY A 183 -25.36 -0.02 13.87
CA GLY A 183 -25.69 0.72 15.09
C GLY A 183 -26.95 1.59 14.89
N PRO A 184 -27.62 2.02 15.99
CA PRO A 184 -28.78 2.87 15.88
C PRO A 184 -28.37 4.24 15.32
N GLU A 185 -29.18 4.77 14.41
CA GLU A 185 -28.94 6.10 13.85
C GLU A 185 -28.93 7.22 14.92
N SER A 186 -29.70 7.04 15.99
CA SER A 186 -29.72 7.96 17.13
C SER A 186 -28.45 7.94 17.99
N ASN A 187 -27.56 6.95 17.79
CA ASN A 187 -26.31 6.84 18.53
C ASN A 187 -25.23 6.17 17.66
N PRO A 188 -24.59 6.92 16.74
CA PRO A 188 -23.57 6.40 15.80
C PRO A 188 -22.32 5.88 16.50
N SER A 189 -22.03 6.32 17.73
CA SER A 189 -20.86 5.87 18.50
C SER A 189 -20.87 4.36 18.75
N VAL A 190 -22.05 3.72 18.77
CA VAL A 190 -22.17 2.26 18.92
C VAL A 190 -21.56 1.53 17.73
N ALA A 191 -21.86 1.96 16.50
CA ALA A 191 -21.28 1.40 15.29
C ALA A 191 -19.77 1.76 15.20
N MET A 192 -19.42 3.01 15.48
CA MET A 192 -18.06 3.51 15.44
C MET A 192 -17.14 2.76 16.40
N SER A 193 -17.56 2.52 17.66
CA SER A 193 -16.77 1.75 18.64
C SER A 193 -16.47 0.32 18.15
N LYS A 194 -17.41 -0.32 17.45
CA LYS A 194 -17.18 -1.66 16.88
C LYS A 194 -16.15 -1.61 15.74
N ALA A 195 -16.21 -0.58 14.89
CA ALA A 195 -15.25 -0.40 13.81
C ALA A 195 -13.86 -0.12 14.35
N LEU A 196 -13.73 0.79 15.33
CA LEU A 196 -12.46 1.14 15.96
C LEU A 196 -11.79 -0.05 16.65
N ALA A 197 -12.57 -0.94 17.27
CA ALA A 197 -12.04 -2.14 17.93
C ALA A 197 -11.31 -3.12 16.99
N ILE A 198 -11.49 -2.97 15.68
CA ILE A 198 -10.83 -3.80 14.65
C ILE A 198 -9.58 -3.11 14.09
N ILE A 199 -9.48 -1.78 14.23
CA ILE A 199 -8.33 -1.02 13.76
C ILE A 199 -7.17 -1.28 14.74
N GLY A 200 -6.12 -1.93 14.24
CA GLY A 200 -4.92 -2.19 15.04
C GLY A 200 -4.07 -0.92 15.25
N ASP A 201 -3.26 -0.90 16.29
CA ASP A 201 -2.31 0.19 16.61
C ASP A 201 -1.30 0.46 15.47
N GLU A 202 -1.16 -0.49 14.55
CA GLU A 202 -0.23 -0.40 13.41
C GLU A 202 -0.84 0.25 12.17
N SER A 203 -2.13 0.67 12.22
CA SER A 203 -2.74 1.39 11.10
C SER A 203 -2.00 2.73 10.88
N PRO A 204 -1.46 2.98 9.69
CA PRO A 204 -0.69 4.20 9.43
C PRO A 204 -1.51 5.48 9.61
N LYS A 205 -2.80 5.44 9.28
CA LYS A 205 -3.73 6.57 9.43
C LYS A 205 -5.17 6.09 9.61
N LEU A 206 -5.91 6.80 10.46
CA LEU A 206 -7.37 6.74 10.53
C LEU A 206 -7.94 7.88 9.66
N ILE A 207 -8.76 7.54 8.68
CA ILE A 207 -9.36 8.49 7.75
C ILE A 207 -10.87 8.41 7.84
N ALA A 208 -11.53 9.54 8.04
CA ALA A 208 -12.98 9.63 8.19
C ALA A 208 -13.61 10.43 7.06
N VAL A 209 -14.71 9.92 6.49
CA VAL A 209 -15.47 10.62 5.44
C VAL A 209 -16.93 10.75 5.85
N GLY A 210 -17.46 11.96 5.72
CA GLY A 210 -18.82 12.33 6.08
C GLY A 210 -18.96 12.96 7.45
N ASP A 211 -19.82 14.01 7.53
CA ASP A 211 -20.00 14.84 8.73
C ASP A 211 -20.31 14.02 9.98
N VAL A 212 -21.24 13.07 9.88
CA VAL A 212 -21.66 12.22 11.01
C VAL A 212 -20.50 11.38 11.54
N CYS A 213 -19.69 10.79 10.64
CA CYS A 213 -18.53 9.98 11.05
C CYS A 213 -17.46 10.83 11.74
N VAL A 214 -17.13 11.98 11.16
CA VAL A 214 -16.12 12.90 11.70
C VAL A 214 -16.55 13.43 13.05
N HIS A 215 -17.78 13.91 13.16
CA HIS A 215 -18.34 14.41 14.43
C HIS A 215 -18.34 13.32 15.51
N THR A 216 -18.80 12.10 15.16
CA THR A 216 -18.83 10.98 16.09
C THR A 216 -17.44 10.63 16.63
N LEU A 217 -16.41 10.62 15.77
CA LEU A 217 -15.03 10.36 16.20
C LEU A 217 -14.52 11.46 17.15
N VAL A 218 -14.74 12.73 16.79
CA VAL A 218 -14.31 13.87 17.62
C VAL A 218 -15.00 13.82 18.99
N ASP A 219 -16.31 13.54 19.07
CA ASP A 219 -17.04 13.37 20.31
C ASP A 219 -16.54 12.21 21.16
N MET A 220 -16.03 11.16 20.53
CA MET A 220 -15.40 10.03 21.20
C MET A 220 -13.95 10.29 21.62
N ASN A 221 -13.43 11.51 21.34
CA ASN A 221 -12.03 11.89 21.52
C ASN A 221 -11.03 11.03 20.71
N GLU A 222 -11.51 10.50 19.58
CA GLU A 222 -10.74 9.76 18.58
C GLU A 222 -10.54 10.68 17.37
N ILE A 223 -9.40 11.38 17.31
CA ILE A 223 -9.17 12.37 16.26
C ILE A 223 -8.60 11.67 15.03
N PRO A 224 -9.32 11.68 13.86
CA PRO A 224 -8.80 11.09 12.64
C PRO A 224 -7.62 11.91 12.10
N ASP A 225 -6.64 11.23 11.50
CA ASP A 225 -5.51 11.88 10.83
C ASP A 225 -5.95 12.72 9.63
N LEU A 226 -7.02 12.28 8.97
CA LEU A 226 -7.63 12.96 7.82
C LEU A 226 -9.14 12.83 7.86
N ALA A 227 -9.82 13.95 7.76
CA ALA A 227 -11.27 14.01 7.77
C ALA A 227 -11.80 14.76 6.55
N PHE A 228 -12.88 14.26 5.95
CA PHE A 228 -13.62 14.92 4.88
C PHE A 228 -15.04 15.25 5.34
N VAL A 229 -15.48 16.49 5.13
CA VAL A 229 -16.83 16.97 5.44
C VAL A 229 -17.33 17.82 4.27
N ASP A 230 -18.64 17.81 3.98
CA ASP A 230 -19.20 18.64 2.91
C ASP A 230 -19.58 20.06 3.37
N GLY A 231 -19.53 20.30 4.68
CA GLY A 231 -19.86 21.61 5.27
C GLY A 231 -21.33 22.00 5.08
N MET A 232 -22.16 21.12 4.55
CA MET A 232 -23.58 21.36 4.23
C MET A 232 -24.47 20.39 5.00
N THR A 233 -24.95 20.80 6.14
CA THR A 233 -25.97 20.07 6.89
C THR A 233 -27.34 20.20 6.21
N LYS A 234 -27.73 19.23 5.42
CA LYS A 234 -29.08 19.12 4.84
C LYS A 234 -30.04 18.23 5.65
N ARG A 235 -29.67 17.80 6.86
CA ARG A 235 -30.52 16.89 7.66
C ARG A 235 -31.02 17.61 8.91
N GLU A 236 -32.33 17.90 8.91
CA GLU A 236 -33.05 18.59 9.98
C GLU A 236 -33.05 17.87 11.34
N ASP A 237 -32.59 16.63 11.43
CA ASP A 237 -32.68 15.79 12.64
C ASP A 237 -31.35 15.49 13.34
N TRP A 238 -30.22 16.12 12.92
CA TRP A 238 -28.92 15.97 13.60
C TRP A 238 -28.41 17.28 14.17
N PRO A 239 -27.72 17.24 15.33
CA PRO A 239 -26.94 18.39 15.79
C PRO A 239 -26.04 18.83 14.64
N SER A 240 -26.15 20.07 14.27
CA SER A 240 -25.62 20.61 13.01
C SER A 240 -24.12 20.40 12.86
N ALA A 241 -23.62 20.24 11.62
CA ALA A 241 -22.20 20.37 11.29
C ALA A 241 -21.56 21.68 11.82
N ALA A 242 -22.38 22.64 12.25
CA ALA A 242 -21.98 23.85 12.98
C ALA A 242 -21.33 23.55 14.34
N ASP A 243 -21.57 22.38 14.93
CA ASP A 243 -21.08 22.01 16.27
C ASP A 243 -19.77 21.19 16.24
N LEU A 244 -19.25 20.84 15.05
CA LEU A 244 -17.97 20.15 14.94
C LEU A 244 -16.86 21.02 15.55
N ASP A 245 -16.19 20.51 16.56
CA ASP A 245 -14.98 21.16 17.09
C ASP A 245 -13.84 21.05 16.07
N ARG A 246 -13.70 22.08 15.26
CA ARG A 246 -12.65 22.15 14.24
C ARG A 246 -11.26 22.47 14.82
N THR A 247 -11.19 22.83 16.10
CA THR A 247 -9.92 23.21 16.74
C THR A 247 -9.02 22.01 17.01
N VAL A 248 -9.58 20.81 16.98
CA VAL A 248 -8.82 19.54 17.09
C VAL A 248 -7.99 19.23 15.84
N PHE A 249 -8.31 19.86 14.69
CA PHE A 249 -7.56 19.74 13.45
C PHE A 249 -6.57 20.89 13.33
N THR A 250 -5.29 20.57 13.21
CA THR A 250 -4.22 21.57 13.08
C THR A 250 -4.07 22.11 11.67
N SER A 251 -4.60 21.39 10.68
CA SER A 251 -4.57 21.78 9.26
C SER A 251 -5.99 21.78 8.68
N LEU A 252 -6.27 22.80 7.87
CA LEU A 252 -7.53 22.94 7.15
C LEU A 252 -7.25 23.10 5.65
N SER A 253 -7.92 22.30 4.84
CA SER A 253 -7.91 22.41 3.38
C SER A 253 -9.33 22.53 2.84
N ILE A 254 -9.50 23.17 1.70
CA ILE A 254 -10.79 23.31 1.03
C ILE A 254 -10.62 22.84 -0.41
N CYS A 255 -11.56 22.02 -0.88
CA CYS A 255 -11.62 21.63 -2.29
C CYS A 255 -13.06 21.64 -2.80
N THR A 256 -13.22 21.53 -4.10
CA THR A 256 -14.52 21.50 -4.78
C THR A 256 -14.72 20.15 -5.45
N SER A 257 -15.87 19.51 -5.17
CA SER A 257 -16.27 18.22 -5.78
C SER A 257 -17.79 18.23 -6.01
N PRO A 258 -18.26 18.65 -7.21
CA PRO A 258 -19.70 18.63 -7.51
C PRO A 258 -20.27 17.21 -7.45
N PRO A 259 -21.60 17.06 -7.23
CA PRO A 259 -22.25 15.74 -7.17
C PRO A 259 -21.87 14.83 -8.33
N GLY A 260 -21.38 13.64 -8.01
CA GLY A 260 -20.98 12.63 -8.99
C GLY A 260 -19.72 12.96 -9.79
N VAL A 261 -18.91 13.93 -9.36
CA VAL A 261 -17.65 14.30 -10.03
C VAL A 261 -16.47 14.16 -9.07
N ILE A 262 -15.44 13.47 -9.51
CA ILE A 262 -14.13 13.46 -8.87
C ILE A 262 -13.27 14.50 -9.58
N THR A 263 -13.03 15.62 -8.93
CA THR A 263 -12.26 16.72 -9.50
C THR A 263 -10.75 16.55 -9.33
N ALA A 264 -9.97 17.24 -10.16
CA ALA A 264 -8.53 17.40 -9.97
C ALA A 264 -8.22 18.04 -8.61
N ASP A 265 -9.04 18.99 -8.18
CA ASP A 265 -8.93 19.69 -6.89
C ASP A 265 -9.06 18.71 -5.71
N LEU A 266 -10.07 17.83 -5.71
CA LEU A 266 -10.23 16.79 -4.70
C LEU A 266 -9.00 15.84 -4.66
N LYS A 267 -8.51 15.39 -5.82
CA LYS A 267 -7.35 14.49 -5.92
C LYS A 267 -6.08 15.11 -5.35
N LEU A 268 -5.78 16.35 -5.76
CA LEU A 268 -4.59 17.08 -5.33
C LEU A 268 -4.66 17.41 -3.84
N THR A 269 -5.82 17.88 -3.36
CA THR A 269 -6.04 18.17 -1.94
C THR A 269 -5.90 16.90 -1.09
N THR A 270 -6.48 15.77 -1.53
CA THR A 270 -6.34 14.48 -0.84
C THR A 270 -4.88 14.06 -0.76
N LYS A 271 -4.12 14.15 -1.86
CA LYS A 271 -2.68 13.82 -1.88
C LYS A 271 -1.88 14.66 -0.91
N LEU A 272 -2.11 15.97 -0.89
CA LEU A 272 -1.43 16.88 0.03
C LEU A 272 -1.82 16.60 1.49
N ALA A 273 -3.09 16.40 1.78
CA ALA A 273 -3.58 16.10 3.12
C ALA A 273 -3.03 14.77 3.67
N LEU A 274 -2.91 13.74 2.84
CA LEU A 274 -2.31 12.46 3.23
C LEU A 274 -0.82 12.57 3.59
N SER A 275 -0.10 13.55 3.03
CA SER A 275 1.31 13.80 3.34
C SER A 275 1.54 14.53 4.66
N ASN A 276 0.50 15.13 5.27
CA ASN A 276 0.60 15.79 6.55
C ASN A 276 0.76 14.77 7.68
N SER A 277 1.61 15.12 8.67
CA SER A 277 1.78 14.35 9.91
C SER A 277 0.71 14.70 10.97
N GLU A 278 0.07 15.83 10.82
CA GLU A 278 -0.89 16.37 11.77
C GLU A 278 -2.34 16.17 11.28
N PRO A 279 -3.32 16.07 12.21
CA PRO A 279 -4.73 15.94 11.86
C PRO A 279 -5.19 17.05 10.91
N THR A 280 -5.75 16.62 9.77
CA THR A 280 -6.17 17.53 8.69
C THR A 280 -7.66 17.40 8.42
N LEU A 281 -8.37 18.52 8.39
CA LEU A 281 -9.75 18.60 7.95
C LEU A 281 -9.82 19.12 6.52
N VAL A 282 -10.48 18.38 5.64
CA VAL A 282 -10.79 18.78 4.26
C VAL A 282 -12.28 19.13 4.18
N VAL A 283 -12.57 20.38 3.88
CA VAL A 283 -13.96 20.84 3.62
C VAL A 283 -14.21 20.77 2.10
N VAL A 284 -15.16 19.95 1.71
CA VAL A 284 -15.53 19.73 0.31
C VAL A 284 -16.70 20.61 -0.06
N ASN A 285 -16.49 21.56 -0.97
CA ASN A 285 -17.58 22.33 -1.57
C ASN A 285 -18.31 21.46 -2.61
N GLY A 286 -19.36 20.76 -2.19
CA GLY A 286 -20.08 19.81 -3.03
C GLY A 286 -20.45 18.53 -2.27
N GLU A 287 -19.99 17.37 -2.74
CA GLU A 287 -20.21 16.07 -2.10
C GLU A 287 -18.89 15.33 -1.86
N GLU A 288 -18.71 14.78 -0.66
CA GLU A 288 -17.54 13.99 -0.27
C GLU A 288 -17.73 12.47 -0.50
N ASP A 289 -18.91 12.03 -0.92
CA ASP A 289 -19.28 10.61 -1.06
C ASP A 289 -18.31 9.79 -1.93
N LEU A 290 -17.67 10.41 -2.90
CA LEU A 290 -16.67 9.78 -3.78
C LEU A 290 -15.24 9.90 -3.26
N ALA A 291 -15.00 10.64 -2.17
CA ALA A 291 -13.66 10.81 -1.59
C ALA A 291 -13.03 9.48 -1.16
N PRO A 292 -13.76 8.48 -0.59
CA PRO A 292 -13.18 7.20 -0.20
C PRO A 292 -12.45 6.49 -1.36
N LEU A 293 -12.96 6.61 -2.59
CA LEU A 293 -12.35 6.01 -3.77
C LEU A 293 -10.95 6.60 -4.04
N ILE A 294 -10.81 7.92 -3.98
CA ILE A 294 -9.54 8.62 -4.17
C ILE A 294 -8.62 8.44 -2.98
N VAL A 295 -9.16 8.42 -1.76
CA VAL A 295 -8.40 8.13 -0.55
C VAL A 295 -7.73 6.77 -0.66
N HIS A 296 -8.46 5.71 -0.99
CA HIS A 296 -7.86 4.37 -1.15
C HIS A 296 -6.80 4.31 -2.23
N LEU A 297 -6.96 5.02 -3.35
CA LEU A 297 -5.95 5.03 -4.42
C LEU A 297 -4.65 5.74 -4.01
N LEU A 298 -4.72 6.76 -3.15
CA LEU A 298 -3.59 7.59 -2.75
C LEU A 298 -2.99 7.23 -1.38
N ALA A 299 -3.77 6.63 -0.46
CA ALA A 299 -3.33 6.33 0.89
C ALA A 299 -2.31 5.18 0.93
N PRO A 300 -1.41 5.16 1.92
CA PRO A 300 -0.58 4.00 2.23
C PRO A 300 -1.42 2.75 2.49
N LEU A 301 -0.82 1.58 2.26
CA LEU A 301 -1.43 0.32 2.66
C LEU A 301 -1.55 0.25 4.18
N GLY A 302 -2.63 -0.36 4.67
CA GLY A 302 -2.93 -0.47 6.09
C GLY A 302 -3.75 0.69 6.66
N CYS A 303 -3.94 1.81 5.94
CA CYS A 303 -4.80 2.89 6.39
C CYS A 303 -6.25 2.42 6.57
N ALA A 304 -6.87 2.84 7.68
CA ALA A 304 -8.27 2.58 7.98
C ALA A 304 -9.14 3.74 7.48
N VAL A 305 -10.12 3.43 6.65
CA VAL A 305 -11.08 4.43 6.13
C VAL A 305 -12.47 4.10 6.67
N VAL A 306 -13.07 5.05 7.36
CA VAL A 306 -14.43 4.94 7.90
C VAL A 306 -15.36 5.96 7.24
N TYR A 307 -16.57 5.52 6.89
CA TYR A 307 -17.60 6.40 6.34
C TYR A 307 -18.99 5.92 6.73
N GLY A 308 -19.98 6.81 6.69
CA GLY A 308 -21.36 6.53 7.06
C GLY A 308 -22.10 5.73 6.01
N GLN A 309 -22.90 4.75 6.45
CA GLN A 309 -23.94 4.12 5.63
C GLN A 309 -25.30 4.54 6.16
N PRO A 310 -26.02 5.44 5.47
CA PRO A 310 -27.28 6.01 5.97
C PRO A 310 -28.28 4.96 6.43
N GLY A 311 -28.84 5.14 7.64
CA GLY A 311 -29.84 4.23 8.24
C GLY A 311 -29.30 2.87 8.67
N LYS A 312 -27.99 2.60 8.57
CA LYS A 312 -27.37 1.30 8.90
C LYS A 312 -26.24 1.37 9.90
N GLY A 313 -25.33 2.34 9.77
CA GLY A 313 -24.17 2.46 10.66
C GLY A 313 -22.92 2.98 9.97
N VAL A 314 -21.77 2.39 10.30
CA VAL A 314 -20.44 2.79 9.82
C VAL A 314 -19.82 1.67 9.00
N VAL A 315 -19.23 2.00 7.87
CA VAL A 315 -18.42 1.09 7.05
C VAL A 315 -16.95 1.36 7.37
N LEU A 316 -16.19 0.29 7.66
CA LEU A 316 -14.74 0.30 7.76
C LEU A 316 -14.15 -0.46 6.58
N ARG A 317 -13.19 0.15 5.89
CA ARG A 317 -12.36 -0.53 4.90
C ARG A 317 -10.88 -0.25 5.15
N ILE A 318 -10.08 -1.30 5.21
CA ILE A 318 -8.62 -1.17 5.25
C ILE A 318 -8.10 -1.04 3.82
N THR A 319 -7.18 -0.11 3.61
CA THR A 319 -6.50 0.06 2.32
C THR A 319 -5.52 -1.09 2.09
N THR A 320 -5.87 -1.98 1.19
CA THR A 320 -5.04 -3.10 0.72
C THR A 320 -4.75 -2.93 -0.77
N GLU A 321 -3.85 -3.75 -1.34
CA GLU A 321 -3.65 -3.78 -2.80
C GLU A 321 -4.96 -4.13 -3.51
N GLU A 322 -5.70 -5.14 -3.03
CA GLU A 322 -7.04 -5.49 -3.55
C GLU A 322 -8.03 -4.31 -3.50
N THR A 323 -8.00 -3.55 -2.39
CA THR A 323 -8.85 -2.35 -2.26
C THR A 323 -8.50 -1.31 -3.32
N LYS A 324 -7.20 -1.09 -3.56
CA LYS A 324 -6.72 -0.16 -4.60
C LYS A 324 -7.10 -0.65 -6.01
N GLU A 325 -6.93 -1.94 -6.30
CA GLU A 325 -7.33 -2.54 -7.57
C GLU A 325 -8.81 -2.34 -7.86
N ASN A 326 -9.66 -2.58 -6.87
CA ASN A 326 -11.10 -2.36 -7.00
C ASN A 326 -11.44 -0.88 -7.19
N CYS A 327 -10.80 0.03 -6.44
CA CYS A 327 -10.97 1.47 -6.64
C CYS A 327 -10.48 1.91 -8.03
N ARG A 328 -9.37 1.35 -8.52
CA ARG A 328 -8.88 1.61 -9.86
C ARG A 328 -9.87 1.16 -10.93
N ARG A 329 -10.37 -0.08 -10.81
CA ARG A 329 -11.40 -0.63 -11.70
C ARG A 329 -12.65 0.28 -11.78
N LEU A 330 -13.10 0.79 -10.64
CA LEU A 330 -14.22 1.71 -10.59
C LEU A 330 -13.88 3.03 -11.29
N LEU A 331 -12.73 3.64 -10.98
CA LEU A 331 -12.34 4.92 -11.56
C LEU A 331 -12.09 4.83 -13.07
N ASP A 332 -11.66 3.69 -13.59
CA ASP A 332 -11.46 3.47 -15.02
C ASP A 332 -12.73 3.58 -15.86
N VAL A 333 -13.90 3.39 -15.22
CA VAL A 333 -15.22 3.54 -15.87
C VAL A 333 -15.69 5.00 -15.90
N PHE A 334 -15.08 5.89 -15.07
CA PHE A 334 -15.44 7.31 -15.05
C PHE A 334 -15.04 7.99 -16.36
N THR A 335 -15.88 8.91 -16.81
CA THR A 335 -15.65 9.66 -18.05
C THR A 335 -14.97 10.98 -17.75
N ARG A 336 -14.02 11.39 -18.61
CA ARG A 336 -13.39 12.71 -18.48
C ARG A 336 -14.44 13.80 -18.72
N GLU A 337 -14.50 14.77 -17.81
CA GLU A 337 -15.19 16.03 -18.09
C GLU A 337 -14.27 16.92 -18.96
N VAL A 338 -14.84 17.41 -20.05
CA VAL A 338 -14.15 18.31 -21.01
C VAL A 338 -14.42 19.75 -20.62
#